data_9fcbbfeae3af8902943c4fc6370826e6
#
_entry.id   9fcbbfeae3af8902943c4fc6370826e6
#
_cell.length_a   1.000
_cell.length_b   1.000
_cell.length_c   1.000
_cell.angle_alpha   90.00
_cell.angle_beta   90.00
_cell.angle_gamma   90.00
#
_symmetry.space_group_name_H-M   'P 1'
#
loop_
_entity.id
_entity.type
_entity.pdbx_description
1 polymer ?
#
loop_
_entity_poly.entity_id
_entity_poly.type
_entity_poly.pdbx_seq_one_letter_code
_entity_poly.pdbx_strand_id
1 'polypeptide(L)'
;MTGGITGDFIDDGNGDRNIIANAGEGIYYVTLNLATNTLNAVRITNMNLVGDFNGWNPGDNAQQMTWDAENYCFVITGAGVNGNGWKFTANNDWGINLGGNDSVEPSMMIGDLAANGKNLGAVGTTIKLYPTRKTSDKIYCTVE
;
A
#
# COMPACT_ATOMS: atom_id res chain seq x y z
N MET A 1 -5.28 15.08 -20.53
CA MET A 1 -4.08 15.34 -19.71
C MET A 1 -2.95 15.72 -20.64
N THR A 2 -2.30 16.84 -20.39
CA THR A 2 -1.19 17.37 -21.23
C THR A 2 0.17 17.23 -20.55
N GLY A 3 0.30 16.36 -19.61
CA GLY A 3 1.55 16.09 -18.89
C GLY A 3 2.14 14.74 -19.25
N GLY A 4 3.26 14.43 -18.66
CA GLY A 4 3.92 13.14 -18.82
C GLY A 4 3.23 12.04 -18.05
N ILE A 5 3.26 10.84 -18.59
CA ILE A 5 2.93 9.59 -17.90
C ILE A 5 4.26 8.89 -17.61
N THR A 6 4.45 8.49 -16.38
CA THR A 6 5.68 7.81 -15.93
C THR A 6 5.35 6.50 -15.21
N GLY A 7 6.35 5.64 -15.08
CA GLY A 7 6.18 4.35 -14.45
C GLY A 7 5.65 3.28 -15.40
N ASP A 8 4.80 2.42 -14.89
CA ASP A 8 4.32 1.22 -15.60
C ASP A 8 3.09 1.45 -16.48
N PHE A 9 2.70 2.70 -16.68
CA PHE A 9 1.57 3.07 -17.52
C PHE A 9 2.05 3.86 -18.74
N ILE A 10 1.39 3.67 -19.85
CA ILE A 10 1.62 4.41 -21.09
C ILE A 10 0.29 4.93 -21.65
N ASP A 11 0.37 6.04 -22.38
CA ASP A 11 -0.71 6.49 -23.24
C ASP A 11 -0.80 5.53 -24.42
N ASP A 12 -1.98 5.03 -24.73
CA ASP A 12 -2.18 4.08 -25.84
C ASP A 12 -2.04 4.72 -27.22
N GLY A 13 -1.78 6.02 -27.25
CA GLY A 13 -1.65 6.78 -28.52
C GLY A 13 -2.97 6.98 -29.25
N ASN A 14 -4.08 6.57 -28.69
CA ASN A 14 -5.42 6.78 -29.23
C ASN A 14 -5.95 8.15 -28.76
N GLY A 15 -6.59 8.88 -29.64
CA GLY A 15 -7.13 10.21 -29.31
C GLY A 15 -8.11 10.27 -28.14
N ASP A 16 -8.59 9.14 -27.67
CA ASP A 16 -9.45 8.99 -26.50
C ASP A 16 -8.72 9.17 -25.17
N ARG A 17 -7.40 9.27 -25.18
CA ARG A 17 -6.55 9.44 -24.01
C ARG A 17 -6.65 8.31 -22.97
N ASN A 18 -6.80 7.10 -23.44
CA ASN A 18 -6.74 5.94 -22.57
C ASN A 18 -5.32 5.70 -22.08
N ILE A 19 -5.21 5.15 -20.90
CA ILE A 19 -3.96 4.77 -20.29
C ILE A 19 -3.95 3.27 -20.09
N ILE A 20 -2.91 2.60 -20.57
CA ILE A 20 -2.76 1.15 -20.41
C ILE A 20 -1.58 0.84 -19.50
N ALA A 21 -1.71 -0.23 -18.71
CA ALA A 21 -0.63 -0.72 -17.90
C ALA A 21 0.44 -1.40 -18.77
N ASN A 22 1.64 -0.88 -18.75
CA ASN A 22 2.74 -1.41 -19.56
C ASN A 22 3.28 -2.74 -19.01
N ALA A 23 3.20 -2.94 -17.69
CA ALA A 23 3.66 -4.15 -17.00
C ALA A 23 2.55 -5.22 -16.82
N GLY A 24 1.36 -5.03 -17.38
CA GLY A 24 0.25 -5.97 -17.29
C GLY A 24 -0.59 -5.85 -16.02
N GLU A 25 -1.33 -6.89 -15.69
CA GLU A 25 -2.18 -6.92 -14.50
C GLU A 25 -1.38 -6.86 -13.21
N GLY A 26 -1.92 -6.18 -12.21
CA GLY A 26 -1.28 -6.05 -10.90
C GLY A 26 -1.92 -4.99 -10.03
N ILE A 27 -1.32 -4.78 -8.86
CA ILE A 27 -1.65 -3.68 -7.97
C ILE A 27 -0.65 -2.55 -8.24
N TYR A 28 -1.16 -1.34 -8.41
CA TYR A 28 -0.35 -0.16 -8.71
C TYR A 28 -0.63 0.96 -7.72
N TYR A 29 0.43 1.61 -7.29
CA TYR A 29 0.37 2.88 -6.59
C TYR A 29 0.40 3.99 -7.64
N VAL A 30 -0.69 4.73 -7.75
CA VAL A 30 -0.85 5.78 -8.78
C VAL A 30 -0.92 7.14 -8.10
N THR A 31 -0.09 8.06 -8.55
CA THR A 31 -0.12 9.46 -8.13
C THR A 31 -0.37 10.36 -9.33
N LEU A 32 -1.27 11.32 -9.15
CA LEU A 32 -1.57 12.35 -10.14
C LEU A 32 -1.19 13.72 -9.59
N ASN A 33 -0.29 14.41 -10.28
CA ASN A 33 0.06 15.79 -9.98
C ASN A 33 -0.67 16.72 -10.96
N LEU A 34 -1.69 17.40 -10.46
CA LEU A 34 -2.51 18.31 -11.27
C LEU A 34 -1.79 19.59 -11.66
N ALA A 35 -0.80 20.04 -10.87
CA ALA A 35 -0.02 21.24 -11.18
C ALA A 35 0.89 21.05 -12.41
N THR A 36 1.40 19.84 -12.58
CA THR A 36 2.29 19.48 -13.70
C THR A 36 1.60 18.60 -14.74
N ASN A 37 0.35 18.20 -14.51
CA ASN A 37 -0.38 17.25 -15.33
C ASN A 37 0.38 15.93 -15.57
N THR A 38 1.05 15.45 -14.53
CA THR A 38 1.82 14.21 -14.60
C THR A 38 1.14 13.10 -13.82
N LEU A 39 1.12 11.90 -14.39
CA LEU A 39 0.70 10.68 -13.74
C LEU A 39 1.92 9.78 -13.55
N ASN A 40 2.13 9.31 -12.34
CA ASN A 40 3.14 8.30 -12.02
C ASN A 40 2.44 7.06 -11.48
N ALA A 41 2.87 5.90 -11.93
CA ALA A 41 2.36 4.63 -11.45
C ALA A 41 3.51 3.66 -11.19
N VAL A 42 3.49 3.04 -10.03
CA VAL A 42 4.49 2.08 -9.60
C VAL A 42 3.79 0.78 -9.24
N ARG A 43 4.24 -0.31 -9.85
CA ARG A 43 3.72 -1.64 -9.51
C ARG A 43 4.14 -2.05 -8.11
N ILE A 44 3.20 -2.53 -7.33
CA ILE A 44 3.46 -3.11 -6.02
C ILE A 44 3.75 -4.60 -6.21
N THR A 45 4.99 -4.99 -5.97
CA THR A 45 5.44 -6.38 -6.08
C THR A 45 5.39 -7.11 -4.75
N ASN A 46 5.51 -6.38 -3.64
CA ASN A 46 5.36 -6.91 -2.29
C ASN A 46 4.96 -5.82 -1.30
N MET A 47 4.41 -6.26 -0.18
CA MET A 47 4.15 -5.42 0.98
C MET A 47 4.81 -6.03 2.21
N ASN A 48 5.40 -5.19 3.05
CA ASN A 48 6.04 -5.59 4.30
C ASN A 48 5.49 -4.77 5.47
N LEU A 49 5.61 -5.33 6.67
CA LEU A 49 5.40 -4.59 7.91
C LEU A 49 6.74 -4.06 8.44
N VAL A 50 6.73 -2.86 8.94
CA VAL A 50 7.89 -2.23 9.56
C VAL A 50 7.53 -1.62 10.90
N GLY A 51 8.41 -1.72 11.86
CA GLY A 51 8.26 -1.19 13.22
C GLY A 51 9.49 -1.51 14.07
N ASP A 52 9.41 -1.23 15.37
CA ASP A 52 10.51 -1.54 16.30
C ASP A 52 10.92 -3.01 16.28
N PHE A 53 9.95 -3.91 16.07
CA PHE A 53 10.16 -5.37 16.05
C PHE A 53 11.16 -5.83 14.97
N ASN A 54 11.41 -5.05 13.95
CA ASN A 54 12.40 -5.35 12.91
C ASN A 54 13.33 -4.18 12.59
N GLY A 55 13.48 -3.25 13.51
CA GLY A 55 14.34 -2.06 13.36
C GLY A 55 13.91 -1.15 12.20
N TRP A 56 12.62 -1.11 11.88
CA TRP A 56 12.07 -0.32 10.79
C TRP A 56 12.64 -0.68 9.41
N ASN A 57 12.99 -1.96 9.21
CA ASN A 57 13.60 -2.46 7.98
C ASN A 57 12.53 -2.84 6.94
N PRO A 58 12.38 -2.09 5.83
CA PRO A 58 11.39 -2.38 4.80
C PRO A 58 11.71 -3.64 3.96
N GLY A 59 12.94 -4.12 4.02
CA GLY A 59 13.40 -5.33 3.33
C GLY A 59 13.34 -6.62 4.17
N ASP A 60 12.67 -6.60 5.33
CA ASP A 60 12.58 -7.77 6.19
C ASP A 60 11.61 -8.81 5.62
N ASN A 61 12.15 -9.88 5.05
CA ASN A 61 11.37 -10.96 4.46
C ASN A 61 10.52 -11.73 5.49
N ALA A 62 10.87 -11.72 6.77
CA ALA A 62 10.07 -12.34 7.81
C ALA A 62 8.75 -11.62 8.06
N GLN A 63 8.67 -10.36 7.65
CA GLN A 63 7.47 -9.53 7.77
C GLN A 63 6.85 -9.21 6.40
N GLN A 64 7.18 -9.99 5.38
CA GLN A 64 6.59 -9.86 4.05
C GLN A 64 5.20 -10.49 4.02
N MET A 65 4.24 -9.74 3.47
CA MET A 65 2.88 -10.17 3.28
C MET A 65 2.71 -10.93 1.98
N THR A 66 1.74 -11.83 1.93
CA THR A 66 1.37 -12.58 0.71
C THR A 66 0.09 -11.99 0.12
N TRP A 67 0.03 -11.89 -1.20
CA TRP A 67 -1.18 -11.48 -1.90
C TRP A 67 -2.22 -12.62 -1.93
N ASP A 68 -3.41 -12.32 -1.44
CA ASP A 68 -4.60 -13.17 -1.52
C ASP A 68 -5.52 -12.63 -2.63
N ALA A 69 -5.50 -13.29 -3.77
CA ALA A 69 -6.26 -12.87 -4.94
C ALA A 69 -7.77 -13.09 -4.80
N GLU A 70 -8.20 -14.02 -3.94
CA GLU A 70 -9.62 -14.29 -3.69
C GLU A 70 -10.25 -13.16 -2.87
N ASN A 71 -9.55 -12.74 -1.83
CA ASN A 71 -10.03 -11.69 -0.91
C ASN A 71 -9.52 -10.29 -1.27
N TYR A 72 -8.68 -10.14 -2.28
CA TYR A 72 -8.09 -8.87 -2.71
C TYR A 72 -7.36 -8.14 -1.58
N CYS A 73 -6.53 -8.86 -0.85
CA CYS A 73 -5.74 -8.29 0.24
C CYS A 73 -4.32 -8.87 0.28
N PHE A 74 -3.42 -8.12 0.88
CA PHE A 74 -2.16 -8.69 1.38
C PHE A 74 -2.39 -9.24 2.78
N VAL A 75 -1.87 -10.41 3.09
CA VAL A 75 -2.03 -11.08 4.38
C VAL A 75 -0.69 -11.55 4.93
N ILE A 76 -0.53 -11.44 6.23
CA ILE A 76 0.53 -12.07 7.01
C ILE A 76 -0.06 -12.70 8.26
N THR A 77 0.44 -13.89 8.60
CA THR A 77 0.21 -14.55 9.88
C THR A 77 1.53 -14.63 10.62
N GLY A 78 1.52 -14.48 11.94
CA GLY A 78 2.75 -14.40 12.72
C GLY A 78 3.45 -13.05 12.62
N ALA A 79 2.68 -11.98 12.40
CA ALA A 79 3.20 -10.61 12.38
C ALA A 79 3.84 -10.27 13.73
N GLY A 80 4.98 -9.57 13.68
CA GLY A 80 5.72 -9.14 14.86
C GLY A 80 5.27 -7.81 15.45
N VAL A 81 4.14 -7.25 14.99
CA VAL A 81 3.68 -5.92 15.39
C VAL A 81 3.45 -5.80 16.88
N ASN A 82 3.81 -4.68 17.43
CA ASN A 82 3.64 -4.32 18.83
C ASN A 82 3.05 -2.91 18.98
N GLY A 83 2.67 -2.55 20.19
CA GLY A 83 2.03 -1.25 20.48
C GLY A 83 2.94 -0.03 20.34
N ASN A 84 4.22 -0.19 20.02
CA ASN A 84 5.15 0.92 19.85
C ASN A 84 5.04 1.63 18.50
N GLY A 85 4.23 1.07 17.62
CA GLY A 85 3.96 1.65 16.31
C GLY A 85 4.57 0.84 15.16
N TRP A 86 3.82 0.80 14.06
CA TRP A 86 4.22 0.10 12.86
C TRP A 86 3.53 0.68 11.62
N LYS A 87 4.02 0.34 10.44
CA LYS A 87 3.49 0.80 9.16
C LYS A 87 3.60 -0.31 8.12
N PHE A 88 2.96 -0.09 6.97
CA PHE A 88 3.19 -0.87 5.77
C PHE A 88 4.20 -0.17 4.87
N THR A 89 5.08 -0.94 4.22
CA THR A 89 5.96 -0.48 3.16
C THR A 89 5.80 -1.37 1.92
N ALA A 90 6.02 -0.80 0.74
CA ALA A 90 5.94 -1.51 -0.52
C ALA A 90 7.32 -1.63 -1.18
N ASN A 91 7.52 -2.72 -1.93
CA ASN A 91 8.70 -2.90 -2.77
C ASN A 91 10.03 -2.85 -2.01
N ASN A 92 10.03 -3.28 -0.76
CA ASN A 92 11.20 -3.29 0.14
C ASN A 92 11.84 -1.90 0.33
N ASP A 93 11.07 -0.84 0.22
CA ASP A 93 11.56 0.52 0.30
C ASP A 93 10.56 1.45 1.00
N TRP A 94 11.05 2.57 1.52
CA TRP A 94 10.25 3.60 2.16
C TRP A 94 9.51 4.53 1.18
N GLY A 95 9.82 4.49 -0.10
CA GLY A 95 9.23 5.35 -1.13
C GLY A 95 7.71 5.27 -1.19
N ILE A 96 7.14 4.09 -0.93
CA ILE A 96 5.70 3.89 -0.78
C ILE A 96 5.45 3.27 0.59
N ASN A 97 4.82 4.01 1.47
CA ASN A 97 4.44 3.53 2.79
C ASN A 97 3.03 3.97 3.15
N LEU A 98 2.33 3.15 3.92
CA LEU A 98 0.98 3.43 4.38
C LEU A 98 0.92 3.38 5.90
N GLY A 99 0.16 4.30 6.46
CA GLY A 99 -0.14 4.36 7.89
C GLY A 99 -1.54 4.91 8.11
N GLY A 100 -1.90 5.20 9.36
CA GLY A 100 -3.18 5.77 9.71
C GLY A 100 -3.27 7.27 9.41
N ASN A 101 -4.48 7.77 9.17
CA ASN A 101 -4.74 9.21 9.04
C ASN A 101 -4.65 9.92 10.40
N ASP A 102 -5.13 9.28 11.44
CA ASP A 102 -5.19 9.80 12.79
C ASP A 102 -4.14 9.18 13.70
N SER A 103 -4.21 9.46 14.97
CA SER A 103 -3.35 8.84 15.97
C SER A 103 -3.57 7.33 16.00
N VAL A 104 -2.54 6.64 16.44
CA VAL A 104 -2.50 5.20 16.70
C VAL A 104 -3.81 4.71 17.33
N GLU A 105 -4.53 3.85 16.61
CA GLU A 105 -5.80 3.30 17.06
C GLU A 105 -5.64 1.84 17.53
N PRO A 106 -6.13 1.49 18.70
CA PRO A 106 -6.15 0.11 19.16
C PRO A 106 -7.38 -0.64 18.61
N SER A 107 -7.70 -0.46 17.34
CA SER A 107 -8.91 -1.05 16.74
C SER A 107 -8.54 -2.23 15.85
N MET A 108 -9.40 -3.23 15.81
CA MET A 108 -9.21 -4.41 14.97
C MET A 108 -9.39 -4.12 13.47
N MET A 109 -10.09 -3.04 13.15
CA MET A 109 -10.25 -2.57 11.78
C MET A 109 -9.85 -1.09 11.69
N ILE A 110 -8.81 -0.81 10.92
CA ILE A 110 -8.26 0.52 10.76
C ILE A 110 -8.51 0.98 9.34
N GLY A 111 -9.40 1.95 9.17
CA GLY A 111 -9.75 2.53 7.88
C GLY A 111 -8.97 3.80 7.55
N ASP A 112 -9.18 4.29 6.33
CA ASP A 112 -8.57 5.51 5.81
C ASP A 112 -7.04 5.50 5.90
N LEU A 113 -6.41 4.37 5.58
CA LEU A 113 -4.96 4.32 5.47
C LEU A 113 -4.47 5.31 4.40
N ALA A 114 -3.43 6.03 4.72
CA ALA A 114 -2.88 7.10 3.90
C ALA A 114 -1.41 6.88 3.60
N ALA A 115 -0.98 7.32 2.41
CA ALA A 115 0.43 7.44 2.07
C ALA A 115 1.13 8.38 3.07
N ASN A 116 2.29 7.97 3.56
CA ASN A 116 3.06 8.68 4.58
C ASN A 116 2.26 8.95 5.89
N GLY A 117 1.24 8.13 6.15
CA GLY A 117 0.40 8.26 7.34
C GLY A 117 1.15 7.97 8.65
N LYS A 118 0.46 8.16 9.75
CA LYS A 118 1.00 7.95 11.11
C LYS A 118 1.20 6.47 11.42
N ASN A 119 2.02 6.17 12.41
CA ASN A 119 2.19 4.81 12.90
C ASN A 119 0.86 4.24 13.41
N LEU A 120 0.64 2.96 13.13
CA LEU A 120 -0.46 2.17 13.68
C LEU A 120 -0.03 1.57 15.02
N GLY A 121 -0.96 1.36 15.93
CA GLY A 121 -0.67 0.83 17.26
C GLY A 121 -1.44 -0.43 17.63
N ALA A 122 -2.27 -0.95 16.72
CA ALA A 122 -2.98 -2.18 16.95
C ALA A 122 -2.01 -3.37 17.08
N VAL A 123 -2.34 -4.34 17.91
CA VAL A 123 -1.53 -5.51 18.20
C VAL A 123 -2.31 -6.76 17.81
N GLY A 124 -1.67 -7.63 17.05
CA GLY A 124 -2.23 -8.90 16.62
C GLY A 124 -1.21 -9.69 15.82
N THR A 125 -1.57 -10.92 15.48
CA THR A 125 -0.68 -11.82 14.73
C THR A 125 -1.09 -12.02 13.29
N THR A 126 -2.35 -11.76 12.95
CA THR A 126 -2.85 -11.82 11.58
C THR A 126 -3.25 -10.43 11.13
N ILE A 127 -2.59 -9.96 10.08
CA ILE A 127 -2.85 -8.64 9.52
C ILE A 127 -3.21 -8.78 8.06
N LYS A 128 -4.30 -8.14 7.66
CA LYS A 128 -4.77 -8.08 6.28
C LYS A 128 -4.84 -6.63 5.83
N LEU A 129 -4.21 -6.31 4.73
CA LEU A 129 -4.26 -4.99 4.10
C LEU A 129 -5.09 -5.07 2.82
N TYR A 130 -6.13 -4.27 2.74
CA TYR A 130 -7.00 -4.10 1.57
C TYR A 130 -6.62 -2.82 0.82
N PRO A 131 -5.69 -2.90 -0.15
CA PRO A 131 -5.07 -1.73 -0.76
C PRO A 131 -5.92 -1.08 -1.85
N THR A 132 -7.02 -1.73 -2.24
CA THR A 132 -7.92 -1.23 -3.28
C THR A 132 -9.30 -0.99 -2.70
N ARG A 133 -10.08 -0.14 -3.38
CA ARG A 133 -11.46 0.14 -2.98
C ARG A 133 -12.47 -0.88 -3.52
N LYS A 134 -12.02 -2.05 -3.92
CA LYS A 134 -12.90 -3.09 -4.45
C LYS A 134 -13.84 -3.67 -3.38
N THR A 135 -13.35 -3.80 -2.15
CA THR A 135 -14.09 -4.39 -1.04
C THR A 135 -14.71 -3.35 -0.10
N SER A 136 -14.29 -2.09 -0.22
CA SER A 136 -14.73 -0.97 0.61
C SER A 136 -14.51 0.34 -0.14
N ASP A 137 -15.16 1.40 0.29
CA ASP A 137 -14.89 2.78 -0.16
C ASP A 137 -13.58 3.35 0.40
N LYS A 138 -12.91 2.62 1.28
CA LYS A 138 -11.67 3.00 1.97
C LYS A 138 -10.58 1.97 1.77
N ILE A 139 -9.33 2.43 1.79
CA ILE A 139 -8.18 1.55 1.99
C ILE A 139 -8.08 1.29 3.49
N TYR A 140 -8.04 0.04 3.89
CA TYR A 140 -8.07 -0.33 5.31
C TYR A 140 -7.27 -1.59 5.58
N CYS A 141 -7.01 -1.85 6.85
CA CYS A 141 -6.46 -3.11 7.31
C CYS A 141 -7.29 -3.68 8.46
N THR A 142 -7.17 -4.99 8.67
CA THR A 142 -7.66 -5.67 9.86
C THR A 142 -6.47 -6.24 10.64
N VAL A 143 -6.61 -6.29 11.95
CA VAL A 143 -5.61 -6.81 12.89
C VAL A 143 -6.30 -7.77 13.83
N GLU A 144 -5.89 -9.06 13.81
CA GLU A 144 -6.47 -10.17 14.58
C GLU A 144 -5.42 -10.88 15.43
#